data_d1973d872187f36391c91fc7e01b46a6
#
_entry.id   d1973d872187f36391c91fc7e01b46a6
#
_cell.length_a   1.000
_cell.length_b   1.000
_cell.length_c   1.000
_cell.angle_alpha   90.00
_cell.angle_beta   90.00
_cell.angle_gamma   90.00
#
_symmetry.space_group_name_H-M   'P 1'
#
loop_
_entity.id
_entity.type
_entity.pdbx_description
1 polymer ?
#
loop_
_entity_poly.entity_id
_entity_poly.type
_entity_poly.pdbx_seq_one_letter_code
_entity_poly.pdbx_strand_id
1 'polypeptide(L)'
;LLEQEGGVLARRLSGGGAVYHDLGNLNFTFCLRSADYDLHRQQSVIVEACRPLGIRAAFSGRNDILAEGRKFSGNSFYSHNGRCFHNGTLLLNVDMASLGKYLNPSQVKLESKGVASVRSRVINLCELKPALTTELMCQAMTEAFAKIYGLSPEPLSAGHFSRPALEQGYARFRSYEWIYGRSVPFTFQCAARFDWGEITLQLDVSDGLCAAAAVY
;
A
#
# COMPACT_ATOMS: atom_id res chain seq x y z
N LEU A 1 -0.93 9.45 18.24
CA LEU A 1 -0.84 8.07 18.71
C LEU A 1 0.33 7.33 18.03
N LEU A 2 0.35 7.17 16.69
CA LEU A 2 1.41 6.45 15.98
C LEU A 2 2.80 6.99 16.32
N GLU A 3 3.02 8.29 16.17
CA GLU A 3 4.31 8.94 16.44
C GLU A 3 4.71 8.88 17.92
N GLN A 4 3.74 8.98 18.84
CA GLN A 4 3.96 8.85 20.29
C GLN A 4 4.46 7.46 20.68
N GLU A 5 4.14 6.44 19.87
CA GLU A 5 4.56 5.04 20.04
C GLU A 5 5.77 4.68 19.19
N GLY A 6 6.47 5.69 18.63
CA GLY A 6 7.70 5.49 17.84
C GLY A 6 7.45 5.08 16.39
N GLY A 7 6.21 5.10 15.93
CA GLY A 7 5.88 4.82 14.53
C GLY A 7 6.16 6.03 13.63
N VAL A 8 6.30 5.80 12.33
CA VAL A 8 6.59 6.81 11.32
C VAL A 8 5.48 6.87 10.29
N LEU A 9 4.98 8.08 10.01
CA LEU A 9 4.07 8.32 8.91
C LEU A 9 4.85 8.56 7.62
N ALA A 10 4.50 7.82 6.56
CA ALA A 10 5.07 8.00 5.24
C ALA A 10 3.94 8.09 4.18
N ARG A 11 4.17 8.88 3.14
CA ARG A 11 3.22 9.03 2.03
C ARG A 11 3.82 8.44 0.75
N ARG A 12 3.13 7.47 0.15
CA ARG A 12 3.50 6.91 -1.16
C ARG A 12 2.96 7.77 -2.31
N LEU A 13 3.49 7.56 -3.51
CA LEU A 13 3.03 8.20 -4.75
C LEU A 13 1.69 7.63 -5.26
N SER A 14 1.50 6.32 -5.10
CA SER A 14 0.31 5.63 -5.61
C SER A 14 -0.92 5.91 -4.74
N GLY A 15 -2.10 5.79 -5.35
CA GLY A 15 -3.38 6.03 -4.69
C GLY A 15 -3.80 4.93 -3.70
N GLY A 16 -5.00 5.07 -3.17
CA GLY A 16 -5.61 4.14 -2.23
C GLY A 16 -5.58 4.63 -0.78
N GLY A 17 -6.15 3.85 0.12
CA GLY A 17 -6.23 4.15 1.55
C GLY A 17 -4.90 4.01 2.28
N ALA A 18 -4.90 4.39 3.55
CA ALA A 18 -3.78 4.15 4.45
C ALA A 18 -3.55 2.65 4.65
N VAL A 19 -2.31 2.27 4.85
CA VAL A 19 -1.87 0.91 5.17
C VAL A 19 -0.96 0.95 6.40
N TYR A 20 -0.96 -0.12 7.16
CA TYR A 20 -0.07 -0.31 8.30
C TYR A 20 1.05 -1.27 7.89
N HIS A 21 2.27 -0.95 8.30
CA HIS A 21 3.45 -1.77 8.07
C HIS A 21 4.20 -2.00 9.38
N ASP A 22 4.61 -3.23 9.58
CA ASP A 22 5.63 -3.65 10.53
C ASP A 22 6.60 -4.62 9.86
N LEU A 23 7.49 -5.24 10.61
CA LEU A 23 8.48 -6.18 10.05
C LEU A 23 7.85 -7.50 9.57
N GLY A 24 6.59 -7.75 9.87
CA GLY A 24 5.81 -8.88 9.36
C GLY A 24 5.19 -8.64 7.98
N ASN A 25 5.37 -7.45 7.41
CA ASN A 25 4.86 -7.09 6.10
C ASN A 25 6.00 -6.93 5.09
N LEU A 26 5.91 -7.64 3.96
CA LEU A 26 6.83 -7.49 2.84
C LEU A 26 6.18 -6.60 1.77
N ASN A 27 6.91 -5.60 1.28
CA ASN A 27 6.52 -4.78 0.15
C ASN A 27 7.20 -5.26 -1.13
N PHE A 28 6.47 -5.23 -2.24
CA PHE A 28 7.02 -5.40 -3.57
C PHE A 28 6.67 -4.22 -4.47
N THR A 29 7.50 -4.00 -5.49
CA THR A 29 7.22 -3.00 -6.53
C THR A 29 7.75 -3.48 -7.88
N PHE A 30 6.88 -3.52 -8.89
CA PHE A 30 7.26 -3.68 -10.28
C PHE A 30 7.35 -2.30 -10.92
N CYS A 31 8.55 -1.91 -11.37
CA CYS A 31 8.80 -0.64 -12.08
C CYS A 31 9.03 -0.95 -13.56
N LEU A 32 8.27 -0.29 -14.45
CA LEU A 32 8.32 -0.59 -15.88
C LEU A 32 7.95 0.63 -16.74
N ARG A 33 8.20 0.53 -18.04
CA ARG A 33 7.64 1.47 -19.01
C ARG A 33 6.14 1.21 -19.15
N SER A 34 5.34 2.26 -19.36
CA SER A 34 3.88 2.10 -19.50
C SER A 34 3.47 1.18 -20.66
N ALA A 35 4.32 1.08 -21.70
CA ALA A 35 4.10 0.15 -22.81
C ALA A 35 4.23 -1.34 -22.43
N ASP A 36 4.98 -1.63 -21.38
CA ASP A 36 5.22 -3.01 -20.89
C ASP A 36 4.28 -3.38 -19.72
N TYR A 37 3.29 -2.51 -19.43
CA TYR A 37 2.38 -2.73 -18.31
C TYR A 37 1.38 -3.84 -18.59
N ASP A 38 1.45 -4.87 -17.76
CA ASP A 38 0.51 -6.00 -17.75
C ASP A 38 0.22 -6.39 -16.30
N LEU A 39 -0.89 -5.91 -15.78
CA LEU A 39 -1.29 -6.16 -14.40
C LEU A 39 -1.47 -7.65 -14.10
N HIS A 40 -2.10 -8.39 -15.01
CA HIS A 40 -2.33 -9.81 -14.80
C HIS A 40 -1.01 -10.59 -14.71
N ARG A 41 -0.04 -10.27 -15.56
CA ARG A 41 1.29 -10.86 -15.54
C ARG A 41 2.03 -10.56 -14.24
N GLN A 42 1.97 -9.31 -13.76
CA GLN A 42 2.59 -8.90 -12.50
C GLN A 42 1.96 -9.59 -11.29
N GLN A 43 0.63 -9.66 -11.23
CA GLN A 43 -0.08 -10.37 -10.17
C GLN A 43 0.19 -11.88 -10.22
N SER A 44 0.38 -12.44 -11.43
CA SER A 44 0.72 -13.86 -11.60
C SER A 44 2.05 -14.22 -10.96
N VAL A 45 3.01 -13.29 -10.86
CA VAL A 45 4.27 -13.50 -10.11
C VAL A 45 3.97 -13.81 -8.65
N ILE A 46 3.06 -13.07 -8.03
CA ILE A 46 2.73 -13.25 -6.60
C ILE A 46 2.03 -14.60 -6.38
N VAL A 47 1.08 -14.93 -7.24
CA VAL A 47 0.37 -16.22 -7.18
C VAL A 47 1.32 -17.39 -7.41
N GLU A 48 2.23 -17.27 -8.40
CA GLU A 48 3.23 -18.30 -8.68
C GLU A 48 4.24 -18.46 -7.55
N ALA A 49 4.64 -17.37 -6.87
CA ALA A 49 5.52 -17.42 -5.71
C ALA A 49 4.89 -18.19 -4.53
N CYS A 50 3.58 -18.16 -4.39
CA CYS A 50 2.86 -18.88 -3.35
C CYS A 50 2.82 -20.40 -3.61
N ARG A 51 2.88 -20.84 -4.86
CA ARG A 51 2.70 -22.25 -5.26
C ARG A 51 3.72 -23.21 -4.64
N PRO A 52 5.06 -22.99 -4.75
CA PRO A 52 6.08 -23.87 -4.15
C PRO A 52 6.03 -23.84 -2.62
N LEU A 53 5.43 -22.81 -2.03
CA LEU A 53 5.23 -22.70 -0.59
C LEU A 53 4.01 -23.49 -0.09
N GLY A 54 3.24 -24.11 -0.99
CA GLY A 54 2.02 -24.84 -0.67
C GLY A 54 0.81 -23.94 -0.37
N ILE A 55 0.90 -22.65 -0.69
CA ILE A 55 -0.16 -21.66 -0.44
C ILE A 55 -1.01 -21.49 -1.71
N ARG A 56 -2.31 -21.75 -1.61
CA ARG A 56 -3.26 -21.55 -2.70
C ARG A 56 -3.69 -20.08 -2.74
N ALA A 57 -3.10 -19.32 -3.65
CA ALA A 57 -3.41 -17.92 -3.88
C ALA A 57 -4.24 -17.73 -5.16
N ALA A 58 -5.13 -16.74 -5.14
CA ALA A 58 -5.96 -16.37 -6.29
C ALA A 58 -6.24 -14.85 -6.31
N PHE A 59 -6.46 -14.33 -7.50
CA PHE A 59 -6.90 -12.93 -7.68
C PHE A 59 -8.34 -12.75 -7.18
N SER A 60 -8.62 -11.57 -6.63
CA SER A 60 -9.96 -11.16 -6.25
C SER A 60 -10.21 -9.70 -6.58
N GLY A 61 -11.18 -9.47 -7.46
CA GLY A 61 -11.48 -8.12 -7.93
C GLY A 61 -10.29 -7.47 -8.66
N ARG A 62 -10.13 -6.15 -8.47
CA ARG A 62 -9.10 -5.38 -9.16
C ARG A 62 -7.74 -5.38 -8.45
N ASN A 63 -7.75 -5.35 -7.13
CA ASN A 63 -6.57 -4.96 -6.34
C ASN A 63 -6.18 -5.95 -5.24
N ASP A 64 -6.87 -7.07 -5.07
CA ASP A 64 -6.65 -7.98 -3.96
C ASP A 64 -6.17 -9.35 -4.42
N ILE A 65 -5.27 -9.96 -3.63
CA ILE A 65 -4.90 -11.36 -3.79
C ILE A 65 -5.25 -12.07 -2.49
N LEU A 66 -5.94 -13.19 -2.62
CA LEU A 66 -6.48 -13.97 -1.51
C LEU A 66 -5.73 -15.29 -1.38
N ALA A 67 -5.62 -15.77 -0.15
CA ALA A 67 -5.32 -17.15 0.19
C ALA A 67 -6.42 -17.68 1.12
N GLU A 68 -6.94 -18.87 0.85
CA GLU A 68 -8.07 -19.46 1.58
C GLU A 68 -9.26 -18.48 1.72
N GLY A 69 -9.55 -17.71 0.66
CA GLY A 69 -10.65 -16.73 0.64
C GLY A 69 -10.41 -15.47 1.44
N ARG A 70 -9.26 -15.30 2.08
CA ARG A 70 -8.88 -14.12 2.88
C ARG A 70 -7.75 -13.34 2.20
N LYS A 71 -7.81 -12.01 2.24
CA LYS A 71 -6.82 -11.13 1.62
C LYS A 71 -5.49 -11.17 2.37
N PHE A 72 -4.39 -11.42 1.64
CA PHE A 72 -3.03 -11.27 2.16
C PHE A 72 -2.20 -10.22 1.40
N SER A 73 -2.70 -9.74 0.26
CA SER A 73 -2.02 -8.73 -0.55
C SER A 73 -3.00 -7.68 -1.05
N GLY A 74 -2.65 -6.42 -0.85
CA GLY A 74 -3.30 -5.26 -1.45
C GLY A 74 -2.36 -4.56 -2.42
N ASN A 75 -2.91 -4.08 -3.55
CA ASN A 75 -2.13 -3.53 -4.65
C ASN A 75 -2.53 -2.10 -4.97
N SER A 76 -1.59 -1.29 -5.40
CA SER A 76 -1.81 0.05 -5.90
C SER A 76 -0.88 0.38 -7.07
N PHE A 77 -1.27 1.39 -7.86
CA PHE A 77 -0.67 1.68 -9.15
C PHE A 77 -0.37 3.17 -9.27
N TYR A 78 0.67 3.49 -10.03
CA TYR A 78 1.02 4.85 -10.38
C TYR A 78 1.58 4.89 -11.79
N SER A 79 1.18 5.90 -12.56
CA SER A 79 1.70 6.12 -13.91
C SER A 79 2.01 7.61 -14.10
N HIS A 80 3.19 7.91 -14.64
CA HIS A 80 3.64 9.26 -14.93
C HIS A 80 4.72 9.26 -16.01
N ASN A 81 4.59 10.14 -17.01
CA ASN A 81 5.59 10.34 -18.07
C ASN A 81 6.07 9.05 -18.73
N GLY A 82 5.14 8.17 -19.15
CA GLY A 82 5.47 6.92 -19.86
C GLY A 82 6.13 5.85 -19.01
N ARG A 83 6.19 6.04 -17.68
CA ARG A 83 6.65 5.08 -16.69
C ARG A 83 5.54 4.79 -15.70
N CYS A 84 5.51 3.56 -15.22
CA CYS A 84 4.54 3.17 -14.19
C CYS A 84 5.17 2.24 -13.18
N PHE A 85 4.53 2.13 -12.04
CA PHE A 85 4.81 1.07 -11.10
C PHE A 85 3.52 0.49 -10.51
N HIS A 86 3.59 -0.78 -10.22
CA HIS A 86 2.63 -1.54 -9.44
C HIS A 86 3.31 -1.94 -8.15
N ASN A 87 2.79 -1.49 -7.03
CA ASN A 87 3.30 -1.86 -5.72
C ASN A 87 2.21 -2.52 -4.89
N GLY A 88 2.63 -3.34 -3.96
CA GLY A 88 1.71 -4.03 -3.06
C GLY A 88 2.39 -4.51 -1.79
N THR A 89 1.56 -5.10 -0.95
CA THR A 89 1.92 -5.64 0.36
C THR A 89 1.70 -7.13 0.37
N LEU A 90 2.53 -7.88 1.10
CA LEU A 90 2.33 -9.28 1.44
C LEU A 90 2.31 -9.39 2.96
N LEU A 91 1.17 -9.75 3.53
CA LEU A 91 1.01 -9.96 4.96
C LEU A 91 1.62 -11.32 5.31
N LEU A 92 2.88 -11.33 5.78
CA LEU A 92 3.56 -12.54 6.19
C LEU A 92 3.24 -12.88 7.64
N ASN A 93 3.52 -11.97 8.57
CA ASN A 93 3.28 -12.13 10.00
C ASN A 93 3.05 -10.77 10.68
N VAL A 94 2.14 -9.98 10.14
CA VAL A 94 1.79 -8.62 10.62
C VAL A 94 1.06 -8.71 11.95
N ASP A 95 1.34 -7.78 12.87
CA ASP A 95 0.55 -7.62 14.08
C ASP A 95 -0.85 -7.06 13.75
N MET A 96 -1.84 -7.95 13.75
CA MET A 96 -3.23 -7.61 13.44
C MET A 96 -3.87 -6.68 14.49
N ALA A 97 -3.35 -6.67 15.71
CA ALA A 97 -3.84 -5.76 16.76
C ALA A 97 -3.41 -4.32 16.46
N SER A 98 -2.14 -4.11 16.16
CA SER A 98 -1.58 -2.83 15.74
C SER A 98 -2.17 -2.34 14.42
N LEU A 99 -2.38 -3.22 13.45
CA LEU A 99 -3.07 -2.89 12.21
C LEU A 99 -4.47 -2.31 12.49
N GLY A 100 -5.25 -2.96 13.36
CA GLY A 100 -6.57 -2.48 13.75
C GLY A 100 -6.55 -1.19 14.59
N LYS A 101 -5.47 -0.97 15.35
CA LYS A 101 -5.28 0.21 16.21
C LYS A 101 -4.99 1.47 15.41
N TYR A 102 -4.11 1.39 14.40
CA TYR A 102 -3.65 2.56 13.64
C TYR A 102 -4.49 2.85 12.40
N LEU A 103 -5.10 1.83 11.80
CA LEU A 103 -6.03 2.01 10.70
C LEU A 103 -7.45 2.16 11.26
N ASN A 104 -7.83 3.39 11.59
CA ASN A 104 -9.17 3.71 12.05
C ASN A 104 -10.10 3.85 10.82
N PRO A 105 -10.86 2.82 10.44
CA PRO A 105 -11.81 2.94 9.34
C PRO A 105 -12.90 3.93 9.74
N SER A 106 -13.36 4.79 8.81
CA SER A 106 -14.45 5.74 9.09
C SER A 106 -15.65 5.03 9.69
N GLN A 107 -16.36 5.67 10.61
CA GLN A 107 -17.56 5.11 11.27
C GLN A 107 -18.56 4.53 10.26
N VAL A 108 -18.73 5.19 9.10
CA VAL A 108 -19.59 4.72 8.00
C VAL A 108 -19.13 3.36 7.43
N LYS A 109 -17.82 3.09 7.39
CA LYS A 109 -17.30 1.76 7.01
C LYS A 109 -17.49 0.72 8.12
N LEU A 110 -17.47 1.14 9.38
CA LEU A 110 -17.72 0.28 10.54
C LEU A 110 -19.21 -0.08 10.65
N GLU A 111 -20.10 0.87 10.44
CA GLU A 111 -21.55 0.68 10.48
C GLU A 111 -22.03 -0.20 9.32
N SER A 112 -21.45 -0.04 8.11
CA SER A 112 -21.83 -0.87 6.97
C SER A 112 -21.26 -2.28 6.99
N LYS A 113 -20.18 -2.57 7.72
CA LYS A 113 -19.43 -3.86 7.64
C LYS A 113 -18.97 -4.47 8.97
N GLY A 114 -19.07 -3.75 10.09
CA GLY A 114 -18.64 -4.19 11.43
C GLY A 114 -17.12 -4.37 11.60
N VAL A 115 -16.59 -4.08 12.78
CA VAL A 115 -15.13 -4.19 13.09
C VAL A 115 -14.62 -5.63 12.96
N ALA A 116 -15.42 -6.61 13.37
CA ALA A 116 -15.10 -8.03 13.24
C ALA A 116 -14.94 -8.47 11.78
N SER A 117 -15.68 -7.86 10.84
CA SER A 117 -15.66 -8.21 9.42
C SER A 117 -14.39 -7.74 8.70
N VAL A 118 -13.66 -6.74 9.22
CA VAL A 118 -12.38 -6.28 8.64
C VAL A 118 -11.27 -7.26 8.98
N ARG A 119 -11.19 -7.72 10.24
CA ARG A 119 -10.20 -8.72 10.68
C ARG A 119 -10.42 -10.09 10.04
N SER A 120 -11.67 -10.52 9.87
CA SER A 120 -11.99 -11.81 9.25
C SER A 120 -11.65 -11.90 7.76
N ARG A 121 -11.35 -10.78 7.11
CA ARG A 121 -11.07 -10.71 5.67
C ARG A 121 -9.60 -10.77 5.30
N VAL A 122 -8.70 -10.62 6.26
CA VAL A 122 -7.25 -10.65 6.04
C VAL A 122 -6.64 -11.89 6.66
N ILE A 123 -5.47 -12.30 6.14
CA ILE A 123 -4.72 -13.44 6.64
C ILE A 123 -3.22 -13.13 6.58
N ASN A 124 -2.49 -13.54 7.59
CA ASN A 124 -1.04 -13.68 7.52
C ASN A 124 -0.69 -15.01 6.83
N LEU A 125 0.24 -14.99 5.89
CA LEU A 125 0.67 -16.21 5.20
C LEU A 125 1.34 -17.22 6.15
N CYS A 126 1.94 -16.76 7.27
CA CYS A 126 2.48 -17.63 8.32
C CYS A 126 1.40 -18.45 9.02
N GLU A 127 0.11 -18.06 8.97
CA GLU A 127 -1.00 -18.91 9.45
C GLU A 127 -1.14 -20.20 8.61
N LEU A 128 -0.81 -20.12 7.31
CA LEU A 128 -0.86 -21.25 6.39
C LEU A 128 0.46 -22.02 6.30
N LYS A 129 1.58 -21.30 6.48
CA LYS A 129 2.93 -21.87 6.46
C LYS A 129 3.77 -21.27 7.60
N PRO A 130 3.75 -21.86 8.80
CA PRO A 130 4.44 -21.30 9.97
C PRO A 130 5.95 -21.09 9.79
N ALA A 131 6.61 -21.88 8.92
CA ALA A 131 8.04 -21.74 8.61
C ALA A 131 8.35 -20.69 7.54
N LEU A 132 7.36 -19.89 7.09
CA LEU A 132 7.57 -18.84 6.09
C LEU A 132 8.36 -17.69 6.72
N THR A 133 9.47 -17.32 6.09
CA THR A 133 10.24 -16.12 6.42
C THR A 133 10.19 -15.11 5.30
N THR A 134 10.60 -13.88 5.58
CA THR A 134 10.71 -12.81 4.57
C THR A 134 11.70 -13.21 3.47
N GLU A 135 12.84 -13.82 3.83
CA GLU A 135 13.87 -14.26 2.89
C GLU A 135 13.32 -15.34 1.95
N LEU A 136 12.61 -16.32 2.50
CA LEU A 136 12.00 -17.40 1.72
C LEU A 136 10.96 -16.84 0.74
N MET A 137 10.16 -15.85 1.17
CA MET A 137 9.19 -15.20 0.29
C MET A 137 9.89 -14.37 -0.80
N CYS A 138 10.95 -13.64 -0.47
CA CYS A 138 11.75 -12.89 -1.45
C CYS A 138 12.35 -13.84 -2.51
N GLN A 139 12.90 -14.98 -2.09
CA GLN A 139 13.41 -15.98 -3.01
C GLN A 139 12.29 -16.50 -3.93
N ALA A 140 11.17 -16.91 -3.37
CA ALA A 140 10.02 -17.41 -4.13
C ALA A 140 9.51 -16.37 -5.14
N MET A 141 9.45 -15.08 -4.75
CA MET A 141 9.08 -13.98 -5.65
C MET A 141 10.08 -13.80 -6.79
N THR A 142 11.38 -13.90 -6.52
CA THR A 142 12.46 -13.80 -7.53
C THR A 142 12.38 -14.94 -8.53
N GLU A 143 12.22 -16.17 -8.07
CA GLU A 143 12.07 -17.36 -8.92
C GLU A 143 10.78 -17.29 -9.75
N ALA A 144 9.68 -16.86 -9.16
CA ALA A 144 8.41 -16.68 -9.87
C ALA A 144 8.51 -15.58 -10.94
N PHE A 145 9.20 -14.48 -10.64
CA PHE A 145 9.49 -13.42 -11.61
C PHE A 145 10.28 -13.96 -12.79
N ALA A 146 11.39 -14.66 -12.52
CA ALA A 146 12.21 -15.29 -13.56
C ALA A 146 11.39 -16.20 -14.47
N LYS A 147 10.54 -17.05 -13.89
CA LYS A 147 9.66 -17.97 -14.61
C LYS A 147 8.61 -17.26 -15.47
N ILE A 148 7.89 -16.27 -14.90
CA ILE A 148 6.79 -15.57 -15.56
C ILE A 148 7.29 -14.66 -16.69
N TYR A 149 8.45 -14.03 -16.50
CA TYR A 149 9.03 -13.11 -17.49
C TYR A 149 10.01 -13.77 -18.44
N GLY A 150 10.47 -15.00 -18.15
CA GLY A 150 11.47 -15.69 -18.94
C GLY A 150 12.84 -15.01 -18.91
N LEU A 151 13.17 -14.38 -17.78
CA LEU A 151 14.38 -13.58 -17.58
C LEU A 151 15.16 -14.09 -16.37
N SER A 152 16.49 -13.92 -16.40
CA SER A 152 17.34 -14.11 -15.24
C SER A 152 17.41 -12.80 -14.46
N PRO A 153 16.93 -12.75 -13.22
CA PRO A 153 17.02 -11.55 -12.41
C PRO A 153 18.48 -11.22 -12.05
N GLU A 154 18.85 -9.95 -12.19
CA GLU A 154 20.14 -9.43 -11.73
C GLU A 154 19.94 -8.52 -10.51
N PRO A 155 20.71 -8.71 -9.43
CA PRO A 155 20.59 -7.85 -8.27
C PRO A 155 21.10 -6.44 -8.57
N LEU A 156 20.33 -5.43 -8.18
CA LEU A 156 20.75 -4.03 -8.23
C LEU A 156 21.37 -3.62 -6.89
N SER A 157 22.52 -2.98 -6.95
CA SER A 157 23.17 -2.32 -5.80
C SER A 157 22.92 -0.81 -5.82
N ALA A 158 23.19 -0.13 -4.71
CA ALA A 158 23.09 1.31 -4.62
C ALA A 158 23.94 2.06 -5.66
N GLY A 159 25.04 1.44 -6.13
CA GLY A 159 25.90 2.01 -7.17
C GLY A 159 25.29 2.12 -8.56
N HIS A 160 24.17 1.44 -8.81
CA HIS A 160 23.41 1.56 -10.07
C HIS A 160 22.54 2.81 -10.14
N PHE A 161 22.41 3.56 -9.05
CA PHE A 161 21.55 4.73 -8.96
C PHE A 161 22.37 6.02 -8.86
N SER A 162 21.87 7.10 -9.48
CA SER A 162 22.44 8.42 -9.34
C SER A 162 22.31 8.91 -7.90
N ARG A 163 23.43 9.15 -7.22
CA ARG A 163 23.44 9.65 -5.84
C ARG A 163 22.68 10.96 -5.69
N PRO A 164 22.83 11.99 -6.56
CA PRO A 164 22.02 13.20 -6.48
C PRO A 164 20.52 12.94 -6.58
N ALA A 165 20.10 11.99 -7.44
CA ALA A 165 18.67 11.65 -7.59
C ALA A 165 18.13 10.97 -6.32
N LEU A 166 18.91 10.11 -5.66
CA LEU A 166 18.54 9.51 -4.39
C LEU A 166 18.41 10.55 -3.27
N GLU A 167 19.37 11.49 -3.18
CA GLU A 167 19.36 12.56 -2.19
C GLU A 167 18.15 13.49 -2.40
N GLN A 168 17.83 13.85 -3.64
CA GLN A 168 16.65 14.64 -3.99
C GLN A 168 15.36 13.90 -3.63
N GLY A 169 15.27 12.61 -3.96
CA GLY A 169 14.12 11.77 -3.61
C GLY A 169 13.94 11.69 -2.09
N TYR A 170 15.04 11.44 -1.36
CA TYR A 170 15.01 11.39 0.09
C TYR A 170 14.55 12.72 0.71
N ALA A 171 15.10 13.86 0.27
CA ALA A 171 14.70 15.18 0.74
C ALA A 171 13.21 15.45 0.51
N ARG A 172 12.70 15.09 -0.68
CA ARG A 172 11.29 15.23 -1.03
C ARG A 172 10.39 14.38 -0.13
N PHE A 173 10.64 13.08 -0.07
CA PHE A 173 9.73 12.14 0.61
C PHE A 173 9.71 12.25 2.14
N ARG A 174 10.76 12.85 2.74
CA ARG A 174 10.80 13.16 4.17
C ARG A 174 10.24 14.53 4.53
N SER A 175 9.97 15.39 3.55
CA SER A 175 9.51 16.74 3.84
C SER A 175 8.11 16.74 4.46
N TYR A 176 7.86 17.70 5.33
CA TYR A 176 6.55 17.92 5.95
C TYR A 176 5.46 18.11 4.90
N GLU A 177 5.75 18.94 3.87
CA GLU A 177 4.80 19.22 2.78
C GLU A 177 4.40 17.97 2.01
N TRP A 178 5.34 17.02 1.82
CA TRP A 178 5.03 15.75 1.16
C TRP A 178 4.17 14.85 2.05
N ILE A 179 4.50 14.72 3.33
CA ILE A 179 3.83 13.79 4.24
C ILE A 179 2.44 14.29 4.60
N TYR A 180 2.33 15.56 5.01
CA TYR A 180 1.09 16.13 5.56
C TYR A 180 0.33 17.00 4.56
N GLY A 181 0.96 17.43 3.47
CA GLY A 181 0.42 18.37 2.51
C GLY A 181 0.48 19.82 3.01
N ARG A 182 -0.14 20.70 2.29
CA ARG A 182 -0.33 22.08 2.74
C ARG A 182 -1.51 22.10 3.70
N SER A 183 -1.25 22.31 4.99
CA SER A 183 -2.33 22.61 5.91
C SER A 183 -2.80 24.04 5.65
N VAL A 184 -4.04 24.19 5.25
CA VAL A 184 -4.72 25.48 5.29
C VAL A 184 -5.29 25.59 6.71
N PRO A 185 -5.03 26.68 7.47
CA PRO A 185 -5.77 26.93 8.70
C PRO A 185 -7.26 26.85 8.38
N PHE A 186 -8.03 26.15 9.21
CA PHE A 186 -9.46 26.06 9.02
C PHE A 186 -10.20 26.20 10.35
N THR A 187 -11.34 26.86 10.30
CA THR A 187 -12.25 27.05 11.44
C THR A 187 -13.46 26.12 11.35
N PHE A 188 -13.72 25.57 10.15
CA PHE A 188 -14.83 24.67 9.89
C PHE A 188 -14.42 23.52 8.98
N GLN A 189 -14.89 22.31 9.29
CA GLN A 189 -14.69 21.12 8.45
C GLN A 189 -16.00 20.35 8.30
N CYS A 190 -16.27 19.90 7.10
CA CYS A 190 -17.33 18.92 6.84
C CYS A 190 -16.84 17.86 5.86
N ALA A 191 -17.47 16.69 5.90
CA ALA A 191 -17.20 15.62 4.97
C ALA A 191 -18.53 15.06 4.45
N ALA A 192 -18.53 14.64 3.18
CA ALA A 192 -19.66 13.98 2.55
C ALA A 192 -19.17 12.81 1.69
N ARG A 193 -19.95 11.74 1.70
CA ARG A 193 -19.69 10.55 0.88
C ARG A 193 -20.68 10.50 -0.28
N PHE A 194 -20.12 10.26 -1.47
CA PHE A 194 -20.84 10.11 -2.73
C PHE A 194 -20.58 8.71 -3.32
N ASP A 195 -21.32 8.28 -4.32
CA ASP A 195 -21.15 6.98 -4.96
C ASP A 195 -19.76 6.79 -5.56
N TRP A 196 -19.13 7.88 -6.00
CA TRP A 196 -17.80 7.91 -6.61
C TRP A 196 -16.64 8.16 -5.63
N GLY A 197 -16.90 8.55 -4.36
CA GLY A 197 -15.85 8.83 -3.39
C GLY A 197 -16.32 9.59 -2.17
N GLU A 198 -15.34 10.06 -1.40
CA GLU A 198 -15.57 10.88 -0.20
C GLU A 198 -14.85 12.24 -0.40
N ILE A 199 -15.51 13.32 -0.08
CA ILE A 199 -14.93 14.66 -0.06
C ILE A 199 -14.87 15.15 1.39
N THR A 200 -13.73 15.68 1.78
CA THR A 200 -13.56 16.48 2.99
C THR A 200 -13.32 17.94 2.58
N LEU A 201 -14.13 18.86 3.08
CA LEU A 201 -14.00 20.28 2.85
C LEU A 201 -13.54 20.94 4.17
N GLN A 202 -12.44 21.67 4.12
CA GLN A 202 -11.94 22.51 5.18
C GLN A 202 -12.03 23.96 4.78
N LEU A 203 -12.65 24.80 5.60
CA LEU A 203 -12.88 26.22 5.36
C LEU A 203 -12.26 27.05 6.47
N ASP A 204 -11.53 28.09 6.08
CA ASP A 204 -11.17 29.18 7.00
C ASP A 204 -12.23 30.27 6.87
N VAL A 205 -13.06 30.42 7.91
CA VAL A 205 -14.18 31.34 7.93
C VAL A 205 -13.96 32.39 9.00
N SER A 206 -14.00 33.65 8.62
CA SER A 206 -13.94 34.82 9.51
C SER A 206 -15.01 35.80 9.13
N ASP A 207 -15.74 36.31 10.12
CA ASP A 207 -16.83 37.26 9.94
C ASP A 207 -17.90 36.86 8.91
N GLY A 208 -18.18 35.55 8.82
CA GLY A 208 -19.14 35.00 7.88
C GLY A 208 -18.63 34.88 6.42
N LEU A 209 -17.37 35.20 6.18
CA LEU A 209 -16.71 35.10 4.87
C LEU A 209 -15.70 33.96 4.85
N CYS A 210 -15.67 33.22 3.75
CA CYS A 210 -14.67 32.17 3.52
C CYS A 210 -13.39 32.83 2.99
N ALA A 211 -12.32 32.85 3.80
CA ALA A 211 -11.01 33.38 3.45
C ALA A 211 -10.17 32.35 2.68
N ALA A 212 -10.29 31.06 3.03
CA ALA A 212 -9.60 29.98 2.36
C ALA A 212 -10.42 28.68 2.37
N ALA A 213 -10.19 27.83 1.39
CA ALA A 213 -10.82 26.52 1.32
C ALA A 213 -9.81 25.46 0.83
N ALA A 214 -9.88 24.26 1.39
CA ALA A 214 -9.17 23.08 0.93
C ALA A 214 -10.14 21.93 0.74
N VAL A 215 -9.97 21.17 -0.33
CA VAL A 215 -10.77 19.99 -0.66
C VAL A 215 -9.87 18.78 -0.74
N TYR A 216 -10.29 17.69 -0.07
CA TYR A 216 -9.54 16.44 -0.02
C TYR A 216 -10.40 15.26 -0.46
#